data_337ee5147610d348b5c2e807cf8c309f
#
_entry.id   337ee5147610d348b5c2e807cf8c309f
#
_cell.length_a   1.000
_cell.length_b   1.000
_cell.length_c   1.000
_cell.angle_alpha   90.00
_cell.angle_beta   90.00
_cell.angle_gamma   90.00
#
_symmetry.space_group_name_H-M   'P 1'
#
loop_
_entity.id
_entity.type
_entity.pdbx_description
1 polymer ?
#
loop_
_entity_poly.entity_id
_entity_poly.type
_entity_poly.pdbx_seq_one_letter_code
_entity_poly.pdbx_strand_id
1 'polypeptide(L)'
;MTTDIYDRDGNLLHASRFDGLRAAVEDAASRGISLQRADLRGADLSHAYLAGVNLSRAKLNNANLSRAALQDANLNGACLTGADLTYAGAISASLVDANLVRANLSSATLQSANLAYARLFGADLSRANFDDANLVHASLIEANAANASFEGANLRHAELVRIKNLNPRTAAELLVPPAEGAFTAWKKAQLGSIVKLTIPAHAQRSNATSRKCRASEAYVEAIYDEYGAPVSSARSLHDPYFIYHVGAIVTPRVEGFEPDRWQECAPGIHFFITRSEAEAF
;
A
#
# COMPACT_ATOMS: atom_id res chain seq x y z
N MET A 1 43.11 -9.81 -5.38
CA MET A 1 42.49 -11.08 -5.86
C MET A 1 41.23 -10.71 -6.62
N THR A 2 40.93 -11.44 -7.70
CA THR A 2 39.66 -11.19 -8.44
C THR A 2 38.50 -11.85 -7.71
N THR A 3 37.31 -11.24 -7.78
CA THR A 3 36.11 -11.77 -7.12
C THR A 3 35.09 -12.17 -8.17
N ASP A 4 34.74 -13.45 -8.22
CA ASP A 4 33.76 -13.97 -9.13
C ASP A 4 32.37 -14.02 -8.49
N ILE A 5 31.34 -13.80 -9.30
CA ILE A 5 29.94 -13.86 -8.86
C ILE A 5 29.30 -15.10 -9.47
N TYR A 6 28.68 -15.91 -8.61
CA TYR A 6 28.03 -17.15 -9.00
C TYR A 6 26.52 -17.08 -8.74
N ASP A 7 25.75 -17.89 -9.49
CA ASP A 7 24.37 -18.13 -9.18
C ASP A 7 24.21 -19.19 -8.06
N ARG A 8 22.96 -19.44 -7.66
CA ARG A 8 22.62 -20.43 -6.63
C ARG A 8 22.96 -21.87 -7.00
N ASP A 9 23.18 -22.17 -8.26
CA ASP A 9 23.47 -23.49 -8.78
C ASP A 9 24.98 -23.66 -9.03
N GLY A 10 25.79 -22.64 -8.72
CA GLY A 10 27.23 -22.62 -8.86
C GLY A 10 27.73 -22.22 -10.24
N ASN A 11 26.85 -21.72 -11.12
CA ASN A 11 27.26 -21.23 -12.42
C ASN A 11 27.89 -19.85 -12.31
N LEU A 12 28.99 -19.60 -13.00
CA LEU A 12 29.64 -18.31 -13.05
C LEU A 12 28.76 -17.29 -13.81
N LEU A 13 28.39 -16.20 -13.16
CA LEU A 13 27.66 -15.09 -13.76
C LEU A 13 28.60 -13.98 -14.24
N HIS A 14 29.63 -13.68 -13.44
CA HIS A 14 30.59 -12.63 -13.74
C HIS A 14 31.94 -12.93 -13.12
N ALA A 15 32.99 -12.86 -13.92
CA ALA A 15 34.38 -12.87 -13.50
C ALA A 15 34.90 -11.42 -13.44
N SER A 16 34.95 -10.87 -12.23
CA SER A 16 35.40 -9.49 -12.06
C SER A 16 36.92 -9.40 -11.92
N ARG A 17 37.48 -8.37 -12.48
CA ARG A 17 38.90 -8.00 -12.28
C ARG A 17 39.14 -7.22 -10.97
N PHE A 18 38.09 -6.87 -10.26
CA PHE A 18 38.18 -6.09 -9.02
C PHE A 18 38.21 -7.01 -7.80
N ASP A 19 38.85 -6.53 -6.74
CA ASP A 19 38.84 -7.19 -5.45
C ASP A 19 37.64 -6.76 -4.61
N GLY A 20 36.98 -7.71 -4.00
CA GLY A 20 35.80 -7.50 -3.16
C GLY A 20 34.46 -7.61 -3.91
N LEU A 21 33.48 -8.23 -3.24
CA LEU A 21 32.20 -8.59 -3.83
C LEU A 21 31.41 -7.35 -4.29
N ARG A 22 31.42 -6.26 -3.53
CA ARG A 22 30.75 -5.01 -3.91
C ARG A 22 31.28 -4.47 -5.24
N ALA A 23 32.62 -4.35 -5.36
CA ALA A 23 33.22 -3.84 -6.57
C ALA A 23 32.97 -4.77 -7.78
N ALA A 24 32.91 -6.08 -7.56
CA ALA A 24 32.54 -7.04 -8.60
C ALA A 24 31.08 -6.88 -9.06
N VAL A 25 30.16 -6.64 -8.13
CA VAL A 25 28.73 -6.43 -8.43
C VAL A 25 28.53 -5.09 -9.15
N GLU A 26 29.24 -4.04 -8.76
CA GLU A 26 29.24 -2.74 -9.44
C GLU A 26 29.82 -2.80 -10.85
N ASP A 27 30.90 -3.57 -11.07
CA ASP A 27 31.47 -3.82 -12.40
C ASP A 27 30.45 -4.51 -13.30
N ALA A 28 29.79 -5.55 -12.80
CA ALA A 28 28.73 -6.23 -13.54
C ALA A 28 27.57 -5.28 -13.87
N ALA A 29 27.10 -4.49 -12.90
CA ALA A 29 26.03 -3.53 -13.10
C ALA A 29 26.39 -2.47 -14.15
N SER A 30 27.57 -1.86 -14.05
CA SER A 30 28.05 -0.84 -14.99
C SER A 30 28.19 -1.32 -16.43
N ARG A 31 28.42 -2.62 -16.61
CA ARG A 31 28.54 -3.28 -17.92
C ARG A 31 27.23 -3.90 -18.41
N GLY A 32 26.13 -3.72 -17.69
CA GLY A 32 24.84 -4.32 -18.02
C GLY A 32 24.81 -5.84 -17.95
N ILE A 33 25.74 -6.45 -17.21
CA ILE A 33 25.79 -7.91 -17.02
C ILE A 33 24.67 -8.30 -16.06
N SER A 34 23.84 -9.27 -16.46
CA SER A 34 22.75 -9.75 -15.64
C SER A 34 23.28 -10.57 -14.45
N LEU A 35 22.88 -10.17 -13.26
CA LEU A 35 23.11 -10.90 -12.01
C LEU A 35 21.84 -11.65 -11.56
N GLN A 36 21.01 -12.04 -12.52
CA GLN A 36 19.83 -12.85 -12.25
C GLN A 36 20.22 -14.14 -11.52
N ARG A 37 19.48 -14.42 -10.41
CA ARG A 37 19.71 -15.62 -9.57
C ARG A 37 21.06 -15.62 -8.81
N ALA A 38 21.81 -14.50 -8.80
CA ALA A 38 23.07 -14.41 -8.07
C ALA A 38 22.91 -14.81 -6.60
N ASP A 39 23.90 -15.49 -6.05
CA ASP A 39 23.98 -15.79 -4.61
C ASP A 39 24.80 -14.70 -3.90
N LEU A 40 24.08 -13.73 -3.34
CA LEU A 40 24.63 -12.56 -2.66
C LEU A 40 24.16 -12.49 -1.19
N ARG A 41 23.92 -13.65 -0.59
CA ARG A 41 23.49 -13.74 0.81
C ARG A 41 24.54 -13.16 1.75
N GLY A 42 24.10 -12.27 2.65
CA GLY A 42 24.97 -11.59 3.61
C GLY A 42 26.02 -10.67 2.98
N ALA A 43 25.92 -10.41 1.65
CA ALA A 43 26.87 -9.51 0.98
C ALA A 43 26.80 -8.10 1.55
N ASP A 44 27.94 -7.45 1.72
CA ASP A 44 28.00 -6.01 1.97
C ASP A 44 28.04 -5.26 0.62
N LEU A 45 26.86 -4.75 0.25
CA LEU A 45 26.61 -3.92 -0.92
C LEU A 45 26.21 -2.49 -0.50
N SER A 46 26.59 -2.10 0.73
CA SER A 46 26.31 -0.75 1.21
C SER A 46 26.94 0.31 0.31
N HIS A 47 26.19 1.39 0.02
CA HIS A 47 26.58 2.45 -0.88
C HIS A 47 26.87 2.02 -2.34
N ALA A 48 26.55 0.78 -2.74
CA ALA A 48 26.85 0.28 -4.08
C ALA A 48 26.03 1.01 -5.16
N TYR A 49 26.64 1.24 -6.31
CA TYR A 49 26.01 1.80 -7.50
C TYR A 49 25.40 0.70 -8.35
N LEU A 50 24.09 0.44 -8.17
CA LEU A 50 23.35 -0.69 -8.76
C LEU A 50 22.15 -0.20 -9.60
N ALA A 51 22.20 1.03 -10.11
CA ALA A 51 21.13 1.55 -10.95
C ALA A 51 20.97 0.69 -12.22
N GLY A 52 19.73 0.32 -12.54
CA GLY A 52 19.38 -0.52 -13.69
C GLY A 52 19.85 -1.98 -13.63
N VAL A 53 20.48 -2.43 -12.54
CA VAL A 53 21.00 -3.81 -12.43
C VAL A 53 19.88 -4.84 -12.49
N ASN A 54 20.11 -5.96 -13.15
CA ASN A 54 19.21 -7.10 -13.09
C ASN A 54 19.63 -8.08 -11.98
N LEU A 55 18.96 -8.02 -10.84
CA LEU A 55 19.06 -8.91 -9.69
C LEU A 55 17.81 -9.78 -9.52
N SER A 56 17.04 -9.99 -10.61
CA SER A 56 15.83 -10.80 -10.52
C SER A 56 16.11 -12.19 -9.98
N ARG A 57 15.28 -12.63 -9.01
CA ARG A 57 15.42 -13.92 -8.32
C ARG A 57 16.76 -14.14 -7.61
N ALA A 58 17.56 -13.08 -7.38
CA ALA A 58 18.79 -13.18 -6.62
C ALA A 58 18.51 -13.51 -5.15
N LYS A 59 19.44 -14.19 -4.49
CA LYS A 59 19.45 -14.42 -3.05
C LYS A 59 20.21 -13.28 -2.37
N LEU A 60 19.46 -12.39 -1.72
CA LEU A 60 19.96 -11.22 -0.99
C LEU A 60 19.57 -11.28 0.51
N ASN A 61 19.31 -12.49 1.02
CA ASN A 61 18.97 -12.67 2.43
C ASN A 61 20.06 -12.09 3.33
N ASN A 62 19.67 -11.22 4.27
CA ASN A 62 20.57 -10.54 5.19
C ASN A 62 21.70 -9.72 4.51
N ALA A 63 21.58 -9.41 3.23
CA ALA A 63 22.54 -8.53 2.55
C ALA A 63 22.40 -7.09 3.10
N ASN A 64 23.50 -6.38 3.16
CA ASN A 64 23.53 -4.95 3.46
C ASN A 64 23.49 -4.15 2.15
N LEU A 65 22.33 -3.56 1.85
CA LEU A 65 22.08 -2.66 0.70
C LEU A 65 21.86 -1.22 1.19
N SER A 66 22.27 -0.91 2.42
CA SER A 66 22.07 0.42 2.97
C SER A 66 22.72 1.49 2.11
N ARG A 67 21.95 2.54 1.78
CA ARG A 67 22.38 3.64 0.90
C ARG A 67 22.79 3.22 -0.53
N ALA A 68 22.45 1.99 -0.95
CA ALA A 68 22.69 1.57 -2.33
C ALA A 68 21.81 2.36 -3.31
N ALA A 69 22.35 2.67 -4.48
CA ALA A 69 21.62 3.27 -5.59
C ALA A 69 21.00 2.14 -6.44
N LEU A 70 19.70 1.95 -6.32
CA LEU A 70 18.92 0.89 -6.97
C LEU A 70 17.87 1.43 -7.95
N GLN A 71 18.02 2.68 -8.41
CA GLN A 71 17.09 3.29 -9.35
C GLN A 71 16.94 2.39 -10.59
N ASP A 72 15.70 2.16 -11.02
CA ASP A 72 15.36 1.31 -12.17
C ASP A 72 15.86 -0.15 -12.08
N ALA A 73 16.37 -0.60 -10.92
CA ALA A 73 16.86 -1.97 -10.75
C ALA A 73 15.72 -2.99 -10.84
N ASN A 74 16.03 -4.16 -11.40
CA ASN A 74 15.12 -5.29 -11.44
C ASN A 74 15.44 -6.28 -10.31
N LEU A 75 14.59 -6.29 -9.27
CA LEU A 75 14.64 -7.17 -8.11
C LEU A 75 13.44 -8.16 -8.08
N ASN A 76 12.79 -8.39 -9.23
CA ASN A 76 11.61 -9.25 -9.29
C ASN A 76 11.89 -10.66 -8.77
N GLY A 77 11.07 -11.12 -7.82
CA GLY A 77 11.23 -12.41 -7.18
C GLY A 77 12.50 -12.57 -6.35
N ALA A 78 13.25 -11.49 -6.09
CA ALA A 78 14.44 -11.54 -5.25
C ALA A 78 14.11 -11.89 -3.80
N CYS A 79 14.99 -12.63 -3.12
CA CYS A 79 14.85 -12.95 -1.70
C CYS A 79 15.68 -11.98 -0.86
N LEU A 80 15.00 -11.00 -0.28
CA LEU A 80 15.55 -9.91 0.54
C LEU A 80 15.19 -10.08 2.03
N THR A 81 14.87 -11.30 2.46
CA THR A 81 14.51 -11.56 3.86
C THR A 81 15.60 -11.07 4.81
N GLY A 82 15.24 -10.17 5.74
CA GLY A 82 16.17 -9.60 6.70
C GLY A 82 17.25 -8.69 6.11
N ALA A 83 17.17 -8.33 4.83
CA ALA A 83 18.12 -7.41 4.21
C ALA A 83 18.00 -6.00 4.79
N ASP A 84 19.11 -5.28 4.83
CA ASP A 84 19.16 -3.86 5.19
C ASP A 84 19.15 -3.00 3.92
N LEU A 85 18.05 -2.29 3.69
CA LEU A 85 17.87 -1.29 2.61
C LEU A 85 17.75 0.13 3.19
N THR A 86 18.25 0.37 4.38
CA THR A 86 18.17 1.68 5.05
C THR A 86 18.75 2.77 4.15
N TYR A 87 17.98 3.84 3.89
CA TYR A 87 18.33 4.93 2.97
C TYR A 87 18.62 4.50 1.52
N ALA A 88 18.28 3.29 1.09
CA ALA A 88 18.45 2.88 -0.29
C ALA A 88 17.60 3.74 -1.24
N GLY A 89 18.17 4.11 -2.39
CA GLY A 89 17.46 4.79 -3.46
C GLY A 89 16.93 3.79 -4.47
N ALA A 90 15.64 3.44 -4.42
CA ALA A 90 15.01 2.45 -5.29
C ALA A 90 13.84 3.06 -6.10
N ILE A 91 14.00 4.32 -6.53
CA ILE A 91 13.01 5.00 -7.37
C ILE A 91 12.80 4.19 -8.65
N SER A 92 11.55 3.97 -9.04
CA SER A 92 11.16 3.20 -10.23
C SER A 92 11.69 1.75 -10.27
N ALA A 93 12.26 1.23 -9.18
CA ALA A 93 12.73 -0.15 -9.14
C ALA A 93 11.56 -1.15 -9.24
N SER A 94 11.82 -2.30 -9.83
CA SER A 94 10.85 -3.40 -9.90
C SER A 94 11.17 -4.47 -8.84
N LEU A 95 10.24 -4.66 -7.90
CA LEU A 95 10.30 -5.63 -6.81
C LEU A 95 9.07 -6.57 -6.84
N VAL A 96 8.51 -6.82 -8.03
CA VAL A 96 7.34 -7.70 -8.18
C VAL A 96 7.65 -9.07 -7.60
N ASP A 97 6.75 -9.58 -6.72
CA ASP A 97 6.90 -10.87 -6.04
C ASP A 97 8.19 -11.00 -5.18
N ALA A 98 8.83 -9.88 -4.82
CA ALA A 98 10.02 -9.90 -3.97
C ALA A 98 9.67 -10.29 -2.53
N ASN A 99 10.55 -11.04 -1.89
CA ASN A 99 10.41 -11.41 -0.48
C ASN A 99 11.21 -10.48 0.42
N LEU A 100 10.55 -9.49 1.00
CA LEU A 100 11.08 -8.48 1.91
C LEU A 100 10.70 -8.74 3.38
N VAL A 101 10.38 -9.97 3.74
CA VAL A 101 10.02 -10.35 5.10
C VAL A 101 11.10 -9.91 6.09
N ARG A 102 10.72 -9.08 7.08
CA ARG A 102 11.60 -8.50 8.11
C ARG A 102 12.79 -7.70 7.55
N ALA A 103 12.73 -7.25 6.31
CA ALA A 103 13.72 -6.33 5.77
C ALA A 103 13.61 -4.95 6.43
N ASN A 104 14.72 -4.24 6.52
CA ASN A 104 14.76 -2.86 6.98
C ASN A 104 14.80 -1.91 5.79
N LEU A 105 13.68 -1.23 5.50
CA LEU A 105 13.56 -0.22 4.46
C LEU A 105 13.45 1.19 5.05
N SER A 106 13.88 1.39 6.32
CA SER A 106 13.72 2.69 6.97
C SER A 106 14.44 3.80 6.20
N SER A 107 13.71 4.89 5.94
CA SER A 107 14.16 6.03 5.14
C SER A 107 14.55 5.68 3.68
N ALA A 108 14.17 4.53 3.15
CA ALA A 108 14.38 4.19 1.75
C ALA A 108 13.44 5.00 0.85
N THR A 109 13.87 5.29 -0.38
CA THR A 109 13.06 5.97 -1.39
C THR A 109 12.60 4.97 -2.45
N LEU A 110 11.30 4.62 -2.42
CA LEU A 110 10.66 3.67 -3.34
C LEU A 110 9.56 4.36 -4.19
N GLN A 111 9.71 5.64 -4.42
CA GLN A 111 8.79 6.42 -5.24
C GLN A 111 8.64 5.78 -6.62
N SER A 112 7.40 5.62 -7.08
CA SER A 112 7.05 4.98 -8.35
C SER A 112 7.57 3.54 -8.51
N ALA A 113 8.06 2.88 -7.46
CA ALA A 113 8.52 1.49 -7.52
C ALA A 113 7.35 0.51 -7.69
N ASN A 114 7.62 -0.62 -8.33
CA ASN A 114 6.63 -1.68 -8.48
C ASN A 114 6.89 -2.81 -7.47
N LEU A 115 6.06 -2.86 -6.42
CA LEU A 115 6.08 -3.89 -5.37
C LEU A 115 4.83 -4.79 -5.43
N ALA A 116 4.20 -4.93 -6.60
CA ALA A 116 3.04 -5.81 -6.73
C ALA A 116 3.39 -7.24 -6.26
N TYR A 117 2.51 -7.84 -5.43
CA TYR A 117 2.70 -9.16 -4.81
C TYR A 117 3.91 -9.28 -3.88
N ALA A 118 4.61 -8.19 -3.54
CA ALA A 118 5.75 -8.24 -2.63
C ALA A 118 5.32 -8.63 -1.21
N ARG A 119 6.18 -9.36 -0.51
CA ARG A 119 5.96 -9.83 0.86
C ARG A 119 6.76 -8.99 1.84
N LEU A 120 6.09 -8.07 2.55
CA LEU A 120 6.69 -7.13 3.51
C LEU A 120 6.30 -7.46 4.97
N PHE A 121 5.97 -8.72 5.27
CA PHE A 121 5.60 -9.12 6.62
C PHE A 121 6.65 -8.72 7.65
N GLY A 122 6.25 -7.90 8.64
CA GLY A 122 7.11 -7.43 9.71
C GLY A 122 8.30 -6.57 9.28
N ALA A 123 8.30 -6.04 8.04
CA ALA A 123 9.33 -5.14 7.57
C ALA A 123 9.28 -3.79 8.30
N ASP A 124 10.43 -3.13 8.44
CA ASP A 124 10.51 -1.76 8.91
C ASP A 124 10.48 -0.79 7.72
N LEU A 125 9.37 -0.08 7.56
CA LEU A 125 9.11 0.91 6.51
C LEU A 125 9.18 2.34 7.07
N SER A 126 9.69 2.52 8.29
CA SER A 126 9.66 3.81 8.95
C SER A 126 10.35 4.89 8.11
N ARG A 127 9.66 6.03 7.89
CA ARG A 127 10.13 7.15 7.06
C ARG A 127 10.42 6.79 5.59
N ALA A 128 10.04 5.62 5.12
CA ALA A 128 10.19 5.26 3.70
C ALA A 128 9.20 6.05 2.84
N ASN A 129 9.60 6.36 1.62
CA ASN A 129 8.75 7.01 0.63
C ASN A 129 8.27 5.98 -0.40
N PHE A 130 6.95 5.69 -0.40
CA PHE A 130 6.26 4.84 -1.37
C PHE A 130 5.30 5.66 -2.26
N ASP A 131 5.53 6.96 -2.41
CA ASP A 131 4.64 7.80 -3.23
C ASP A 131 4.58 7.27 -4.67
N ASP A 132 3.37 7.21 -5.22
CA ASP A 132 3.08 6.65 -6.55
C ASP A 132 3.49 5.17 -6.75
N ALA A 133 3.90 4.44 -5.70
CA ALA A 133 4.32 3.06 -5.82
C ALA A 133 3.13 2.12 -6.09
N ASN A 134 3.39 1.05 -6.83
CA ASN A 134 2.43 -0.03 -7.05
C ASN A 134 2.62 -1.13 -5.99
N LEU A 135 1.69 -1.23 -5.03
CA LEU A 135 1.66 -2.23 -3.96
C LEU A 135 0.48 -3.21 -4.11
N VAL A 136 -0.03 -3.38 -5.33
CA VAL A 136 -1.17 -4.27 -5.61
C VAL A 136 -0.87 -5.69 -5.12
N HIS A 137 -1.78 -6.27 -4.31
CA HIS A 137 -1.62 -7.58 -3.66
C HIS A 137 -0.38 -7.72 -2.76
N ALA A 138 0.30 -6.64 -2.39
CA ALA A 138 1.42 -6.71 -1.46
C ALA A 138 0.96 -7.07 -0.04
N SER A 139 1.74 -7.84 0.70
CA SER A 139 1.47 -8.15 2.11
C SER A 139 2.32 -7.28 3.04
N LEU A 140 1.68 -6.29 3.70
CA LEU A 140 2.29 -5.41 4.70
C LEU A 140 1.90 -5.79 6.14
N ILE A 141 1.50 -7.05 6.34
CA ILE A 141 1.08 -7.55 7.65
C ILE A 141 2.18 -7.29 8.68
N GLU A 142 1.82 -6.68 9.82
CA GLU A 142 2.73 -6.33 10.92
C GLU A 142 3.90 -5.39 10.57
N ALA A 143 3.96 -4.85 9.36
CA ALA A 143 4.99 -3.89 8.98
C ALA A 143 4.90 -2.62 9.85
N ASN A 144 6.06 -2.00 10.12
CA ASN A 144 6.14 -0.72 10.83
C ASN A 144 6.17 0.43 9.80
N ALA A 145 5.11 1.21 9.73
CA ALA A 145 4.95 2.32 8.78
C ALA A 145 5.08 3.71 9.44
N ALA A 146 5.86 3.83 10.52
CA ALA A 146 6.05 5.09 11.23
C ALA A 146 6.57 6.19 10.30
N ASN A 147 5.76 7.24 10.07
CA ASN A 147 6.09 8.36 9.17
C ASN A 147 6.40 7.95 7.71
N ALA A 148 6.00 6.77 7.27
CA ALA A 148 6.07 6.40 5.87
C ALA A 148 5.06 7.22 5.05
N SER A 149 5.43 7.57 3.80
CA SER A 149 4.53 8.17 2.83
C SER A 149 4.03 7.14 1.82
N PHE A 150 2.74 7.21 1.49
CA PHE A 150 2.08 6.38 0.48
C PHE A 150 1.19 7.25 -0.44
N GLU A 151 1.54 8.53 -0.62
CA GLU A 151 0.76 9.44 -1.44
C GLU A 151 0.70 8.92 -2.89
N GLY A 152 -0.51 8.82 -3.45
CA GLY A 152 -0.71 8.26 -4.80
C GLY A 152 -0.44 6.75 -4.95
N ALA A 153 0.00 6.05 -3.90
CA ALA A 153 0.33 4.63 -3.99
C ALA A 153 -0.90 3.77 -4.27
N ASN A 154 -0.75 2.78 -5.15
CA ASN A 154 -1.79 1.80 -5.44
C ASN A 154 -1.69 0.60 -4.50
N LEU A 155 -2.54 0.57 -3.46
CA LEU A 155 -2.62 -0.51 -2.47
C LEU A 155 -3.79 -1.48 -2.73
N ARG A 156 -4.26 -1.59 -3.96
CA ARG A 156 -5.37 -2.50 -4.32
C ARG A 156 -5.06 -3.93 -3.86
N HIS A 157 -6.00 -4.54 -3.09
CA HIS A 157 -5.85 -5.87 -2.51
C HIS A 157 -4.63 -6.07 -1.60
N ALA A 158 -3.97 -5.00 -1.17
CA ALA A 158 -2.87 -5.13 -0.22
C ALA A 158 -3.36 -5.56 1.17
N GLU A 159 -2.62 -6.44 1.84
CA GLU A 159 -2.90 -6.90 3.19
C GLU A 159 -2.24 -5.98 4.21
N LEU A 160 -3.05 -5.21 4.94
CA LEU A 160 -2.60 -4.22 5.94
C LEU A 160 -2.87 -4.67 7.39
N VAL A 161 -3.11 -5.95 7.62
CA VAL A 161 -3.47 -6.50 8.94
C VAL A 161 -2.35 -6.20 9.95
N ARG A 162 -2.74 -5.56 11.06
CA ARG A 162 -1.81 -5.18 12.15
C ARG A 162 -0.61 -4.33 11.72
N ILE A 163 -0.72 -3.57 10.62
CA ILE A 163 0.28 -2.56 10.28
C ILE A 163 0.46 -1.58 11.45
N LYS A 164 1.70 -1.28 11.81
CA LYS A 164 2.03 -0.49 13.02
C LYS A 164 2.39 0.94 12.66
N ASN A 165 2.07 1.87 13.57
CA ASN A 165 2.52 3.27 13.55
C ASN A 165 2.18 4.02 12.24
N LEU A 166 1.14 3.58 11.54
CA LEU A 166 0.70 4.28 10.34
C LEU A 166 0.30 5.71 10.71
N ASN A 167 0.82 6.71 9.97
CA ASN A 167 0.47 8.11 10.17
C ASN A 167 -1.06 8.27 10.13
N PRO A 168 -1.71 9.01 11.07
CA PRO A 168 -3.16 9.21 11.07
C PRO A 168 -3.73 9.72 9.75
N ARG A 169 -3.01 10.60 9.03
CA ARG A 169 -3.40 11.07 7.70
C ARG A 169 -3.40 9.93 6.69
N THR A 170 -2.32 9.18 6.63
CA THR A 170 -2.20 8.00 5.76
C THR A 170 -3.18 6.90 6.17
N ALA A 171 -3.36 6.66 7.47
CA ALA A 171 -4.38 5.73 7.97
C ALA A 171 -5.79 6.16 7.55
N ALA A 172 -6.09 7.46 7.61
CA ALA A 172 -7.35 8.00 7.15
C ALA A 172 -7.55 7.81 5.64
N GLU A 173 -6.51 7.84 4.84
CA GLU A 173 -6.54 7.59 3.40
C GLU A 173 -6.63 6.08 3.07
N LEU A 174 -5.97 5.22 3.85
CA LEU A 174 -5.86 3.79 3.59
C LEU A 174 -6.85 2.91 4.39
N LEU A 175 -7.18 3.30 5.62
CA LEU A 175 -7.93 2.50 6.59
C LEU A 175 -9.26 3.15 6.99
N VAL A 176 -9.93 3.79 6.08
CA VAL A 176 -11.29 4.29 6.25
C VAL A 176 -12.25 3.23 5.70
N PRO A 177 -13.19 2.72 6.42
CA PRO A 177 -13.69 2.95 7.78
C PRO A 177 -13.04 2.04 8.85
N PRO A 178 -13.36 2.19 10.14
CA PRO A 178 -12.92 1.27 11.19
C PRO A 178 -13.19 -0.20 10.84
N ALA A 179 -12.19 -1.07 11.06
CA ALA A 179 -12.31 -2.50 10.74
C ALA A 179 -13.35 -3.21 11.60
N GLU A 180 -13.52 -2.78 12.85
CA GLU A 180 -14.39 -3.40 13.84
C GLU A 180 -15.26 -2.36 14.57
N GLY A 181 -16.31 -2.82 15.22
CA GLY A 181 -17.24 -2.00 15.99
C GLY A 181 -18.22 -1.21 15.14
N ALA A 182 -19.25 -0.66 15.77
CA ALA A 182 -20.15 0.31 15.14
C ALA A 182 -19.53 1.71 15.17
N PHE A 183 -19.79 2.51 14.15
CA PHE A 183 -19.28 3.88 14.08
C PHE A 183 -20.23 4.83 13.37
N THR A 184 -20.06 6.14 13.62
CA THR A 184 -20.81 7.20 12.95
C THR A 184 -20.22 7.50 11.58
N ALA A 185 -21.11 7.68 10.60
CA ALA A 185 -20.78 8.05 9.23
C ALA A 185 -21.72 9.16 8.72
N TRP A 186 -21.37 9.76 7.60
CA TRP A 186 -22.10 10.90 7.06
C TRP A 186 -22.28 10.79 5.56
N LYS A 187 -23.40 11.28 5.05
CA LYS A 187 -23.70 11.27 3.62
C LYS A 187 -24.41 12.53 3.19
N LYS A 188 -24.01 13.09 2.04
CA LYS A 188 -24.77 14.16 1.37
C LYS A 188 -25.98 13.56 0.65
N ALA A 189 -27.09 14.21 0.76
CA ALA A 189 -28.35 13.94 0.07
C ALA A 189 -28.77 15.13 -0.80
N GLN A 190 -29.91 15.02 -1.50
CA GLN A 190 -30.42 16.11 -2.33
C GLN A 190 -30.73 17.35 -1.49
N LEU A 191 -30.77 18.52 -2.15
CA LEU A 191 -31.05 19.82 -1.54
C LEU A 191 -30.09 20.16 -0.39
N GLY A 192 -28.81 19.78 -0.49
CA GLY A 192 -27.79 20.07 0.52
C GLY A 192 -28.00 19.36 1.85
N SER A 193 -28.97 18.45 1.95
CA SER A 193 -29.23 17.73 3.20
C SER A 193 -28.07 16.79 3.56
N ILE A 194 -27.79 16.65 4.86
CA ILE A 194 -26.76 15.78 5.42
C ILE A 194 -27.41 14.71 6.29
N VAL A 195 -27.12 13.46 5.96
CA VAL A 195 -27.62 12.27 6.66
C VAL A 195 -26.54 11.77 7.62
N LYS A 196 -26.86 11.67 8.90
CA LYS A 196 -26.05 11.02 9.92
C LYS A 196 -26.42 9.54 9.97
N LEU A 197 -25.42 8.68 9.83
CA LEU A 197 -25.56 7.25 9.77
C LEU A 197 -24.80 6.59 10.92
N THR A 198 -25.32 5.46 11.41
CA THR A 198 -24.53 4.49 12.18
C THR A 198 -24.31 3.29 11.29
N ILE A 199 -23.05 2.93 11.07
CA ILE A 199 -22.65 1.68 10.40
C ILE A 199 -22.57 0.61 11.49
N PRO A 200 -23.41 -0.44 11.47
CA PRO A 200 -23.42 -1.47 12.50
C PRO A 200 -22.10 -2.29 12.53
N ALA A 201 -21.77 -2.86 13.69
CA ALA A 201 -20.54 -3.64 13.84
C ALA A 201 -20.45 -4.84 12.88
N HIS A 202 -21.60 -5.46 12.55
CA HIS A 202 -21.69 -6.61 11.66
C HIS A 202 -21.78 -6.26 10.17
N ALA A 203 -22.01 -4.98 9.83
CA ALA A 203 -22.08 -4.56 8.43
C ALA A 203 -20.73 -4.78 7.72
N GLN A 204 -20.80 -5.39 6.54
CA GLN A 204 -19.65 -5.42 5.64
C GLN A 204 -19.32 -3.99 5.22
N ARG A 205 -18.04 -3.66 5.18
CA ARG A 205 -17.57 -2.30 4.89
C ARG A 205 -16.34 -2.30 4.02
N SER A 206 -16.26 -1.31 3.14
CA SER A 206 -15.12 -1.09 2.26
C SER A 206 -14.88 0.42 2.13
N ASN A 207 -13.64 0.82 2.05
CA ASN A 207 -13.29 2.15 1.61
C ASN A 207 -12.92 2.12 0.12
N ALA A 208 -13.34 3.14 -0.62
CA ALA A 208 -12.88 3.35 -1.98
C ALA A 208 -11.43 3.90 -2.01
N THR A 209 -10.90 4.15 -3.19
CA THR A 209 -9.62 4.84 -3.41
C THR A 209 -9.61 6.26 -2.87
N SER A 210 -10.79 6.84 -2.70
CA SER A 210 -11.03 8.16 -2.11
C SER A 210 -11.56 8.05 -0.67
N ARG A 211 -11.82 9.19 -0.03
CA ARG A 211 -12.45 9.26 1.29
C ARG A 211 -13.90 8.76 1.32
N LYS A 212 -14.47 8.38 0.18
CA LYS A 212 -15.81 7.83 0.03
C LYS A 212 -15.81 6.35 0.35
N CYS A 213 -16.55 5.96 1.38
CA CYS A 213 -16.64 4.60 1.89
C CYS A 213 -17.98 3.95 1.53
N ARG A 214 -18.09 2.64 1.70
CA ARG A 214 -19.33 1.87 1.47
C ARG A 214 -19.58 0.91 2.63
N ALA A 215 -20.88 0.65 2.88
CA ALA A 215 -21.31 -0.42 3.78
C ALA A 215 -22.45 -1.22 3.15
N SER A 216 -22.59 -2.46 3.60
CA SER A 216 -23.71 -3.33 3.20
C SER A 216 -25.04 -2.85 3.79
N GLU A 217 -25.01 -2.13 4.92
CA GLU A 217 -26.15 -1.51 5.55
C GLU A 217 -25.76 -0.33 6.45
N ALA A 218 -26.70 0.53 6.74
CA ALA A 218 -26.54 1.62 7.67
C ALA A 218 -27.87 1.96 8.37
N TYR A 219 -27.78 2.37 9.63
CA TYR A 219 -28.93 2.92 10.37
C TYR A 219 -28.93 4.43 10.25
N VAL A 220 -30.08 5.04 9.93
CA VAL A 220 -30.22 6.51 9.79
C VAL A 220 -30.54 7.10 11.16
N GLU A 221 -29.55 7.73 11.81
CA GLU A 221 -29.73 8.37 13.12
C GLU A 221 -30.46 9.70 13.06
N ALA A 222 -30.03 10.56 12.12
CA ALA A 222 -30.60 11.89 11.96
C ALA A 222 -30.39 12.41 10.53
N ILE A 223 -31.19 13.37 10.13
CA ILE A 223 -31.06 14.08 8.86
C ILE A 223 -31.18 15.58 9.14
N TYR A 224 -30.31 16.36 8.52
CA TYR A 224 -30.27 17.81 8.63
C TYR A 224 -30.43 18.43 7.24
N ASP A 225 -31.24 19.48 7.11
CA ASP A 225 -31.34 20.25 5.87
C ASP A 225 -30.08 21.12 5.63
N GLU A 226 -30.08 21.89 4.56
CA GLU A 226 -28.98 22.80 4.20
C GLU A 226 -28.71 23.89 5.25
N TYR A 227 -29.69 24.20 6.10
CA TYR A 227 -29.60 25.18 7.20
C TYR A 227 -29.25 24.53 8.54
N GLY A 228 -29.08 23.20 8.58
CA GLY A 228 -28.79 22.44 9.79
C GLY A 228 -29.99 22.09 10.64
N ALA A 229 -31.23 22.37 10.17
CA ALA A 229 -32.44 21.99 10.88
C ALA A 229 -32.76 20.50 10.70
N PRO A 230 -33.25 19.80 11.75
CA PRO A 230 -33.59 18.39 11.65
C PRO A 230 -34.83 18.17 10.76
N VAL A 231 -34.74 17.17 9.89
CA VAL A 231 -35.82 16.72 9.01
C VAL A 231 -36.00 15.20 9.11
N SER A 232 -37.22 14.70 8.78
CA SER A 232 -37.54 13.28 8.94
C SER A 232 -37.05 12.39 7.77
N SER A 233 -36.77 12.98 6.60
CA SER A 233 -36.34 12.26 5.43
C SER A 233 -35.53 13.10 4.46
N ALA A 234 -34.69 12.45 3.63
CA ALA A 234 -33.99 13.06 2.52
C ALA A 234 -33.82 12.08 1.35
N ARG A 235 -33.84 12.59 0.13
CA ARG A 235 -33.58 11.76 -1.07
C ARG A 235 -32.09 11.61 -1.34
N SER A 236 -31.70 10.44 -1.84
CA SER A 236 -30.32 10.21 -2.26
C SER A 236 -29.93 11.18 -3.38
N LEU A 237 -28.65 11.61 -3.38
CA LEU A 237 -28.13 12.49 -4.41
C LEU A 237 -28.10 11.83 -5.80
N HIS A 238 -27.86 10.53 -5.86
CA HIS A 238 -27.63 9.77 -7.09
C HIS A 238 -28.81 8.88 -7.51
N ASP A 239 -29.66 8.44 -6.57
CA ASP A 239 -30.86 7.66 -6.84
C ASP A 239 -32.09 8.38 -6.33
N PRO A 240 -32.91 9.01 -7.20
CA PRO A 240 -34.07 9.78 -6.79
C PRO A 240 -35.18 8.93 -6.17
N TYR A 241 -35.13 7.61 -6.34
CA TYR A 241 -36.08 6.67 -5.73
C TYR A 241 -35.62 6.13 -4.39
N PHE A 242 -34.38 6.43 -3.98
CA PHE A 242 -33.84 6.01 -2.69
C PHE A 242 -34.04 7.14 -1.66
N ILE A 243 -34.80 6.87 -0.63
CA ILE A 243 -35.13 7.85 0.41
C ILE A 243 -34.58 7.35 1.74
N TYR A 244 -33.83 8.21 2.43
CA TYR A 244 -33.41 8.02 3.81
C TYR A 244 -34.53 8.48 4.73
N HIS A 245 -34.95 7.66 5.69
CA HIS A 245 -35.88 8.03 6.76
C HIS A 245 -35.18 7.87 8.11
N VAL A 246 -35.33 8.86 9.00
CA VAL A 246 -34.80 8.76 10.36
C VAL A 246 -35.40 7.55 11.06
N GLY A 247 -34.57 6.75 11.74
CA GLY A 247 -34.96 5.52 12.42
C GLY A 247 -34.97 4.26 11.52
N ALA A 248 -34.71 4.39 10.22
CA ALA A 248 -34.72 3.25 9.30
C ALA A 248 -33.32 2.64 9.12
N ILE A 249 -33.27 1.33 8.87
CA ILE A 249 -32.10 0.65 8.32
C ILE A 249 -32.18 0.74 6.80
N VAL A 250 -31.09 1.12 6.15
CA VAL A 250 -30.98 1.21 4.70
C VAL A 250 -29.94 0.21 4.19
N THR A 251 -30.27 -0.44 3.08
CA THR A 251 -29.41 -1.37 2.35
C THR A 251 -29.30 -0.97 0.89
N PRO A 252 -28.27 -1.38 0.13
CA PRO A 252 -28.19 -1.14 -1.30
C PRO A 252 -29.42 -1.72 -2.03
N ARG A 253 -29.92 -0.99 -3.04
CA ARG A 253 -31.08 -1.46 -3.84
C ARG A 253 -30.67 -2.55 -4.86
N VAL A 254 -29.41 -2.58 -5.24
CA VAL A 254 -28.86 -3.64 -6.09
C VAL A 254 -28.36 -4.75 -5.20
N GLU A 255 -28.70 -5.99 -5.51
CA GLU A 255 -28.28 -7.15 -4.74
C GLU A 255 -26.75 -7.27 -4.68
N GLY A 256 -26.26 -7.54 -3.48
CA GLY A 256 -24.86 -7.74 -3.18
C GLY A 256 -24.16 -6.48 -2.63
N PHE A 257 -23.10 -6.74 -1.90
CA PHE A 257 -22.12 -5.76 -1.45
C PHE A 257 -20.80 -6.12 -2.07
N GLU A 258 -20.16 -5.14 -2.75
CA GLU A 258 -18.83 -5.34 -3.33
C GLU A 258 -17.77 -4.90 -2.32
N PRO A 259 -17.01 -5.84 -1.74
CA PRO A 259 -15.97 -5.52 -0.77
C PRO A 259 -14.71 -4.92 -1.39
N ASP A 260 -14.51 -5.06 -2.71
CA ASP A 260 -13.34 -4.50 -3.37
C ASP A 260 -13.34 -2.97 -3.28
N ARG A 261 -12.44 -2.43 -2.46
CA ARG A 261 -12.30 -0.99 -2.21
C ARG A 261 -12.03 -0.16 -3.46
N TRP A 262 -11.54 -0.77 -4.52
CA TRP A 262 -11.12 -0.11 -5.75
C TRP A 262 -12.24 0.02 -6.79
N GLN A 263 -13.39 -0.57 -6.54
CA GLN A 263 -14.59 -0.40 -7.35
C GLN A 263 -15.46 0.74 -6.80
N GLU A 264 -15.14 1.99 -7.14
CA GLU A 264 -15.77 3.18 -6.56
C GLU A 264 -17.29 3.27 -6.75
N CYS A 265 -17.80 2.77 -7.87
CA CYS A 265 -19.24 2.81 -8.21
C CYS A 265 -19.98 1.51 -7.90
N ALA A 266 -19.36 0.58 -7.17
CA ALA A 266 -19.97 -0.71 -6.85
C ALA A 266 -21.13 -0.60 -5.83
N PRO A 267 -21.99 -1.65 -5.72
CA PRO A 267 -23.11 -1.68 -4.79
C PRO A 267 -22.69 -1.45 -3.33
N GLY A 268 -23.42 -0.60 -2.63
CA GLY A 268 -23.20 -0.28 -1.21
C GLY A 268 -23.85 1.04 -0.81
N ILE A 269 -24.01 1.23 0.50
CA ILE A 269 -24.38 2.56 1.05
C ILE A 269 -23.12 3.39 1.14
N HIS A 270 -22.95 4.34 0.22
CA HIS A 270 -21.79 5.22 0.18
C HIS A 270 -21.89 6.30 1.27
N PHE A 271 -20.78 6.57 1.97
CA PHE A 271 -20.70 7.53 3.07
C PHE A 271 -19.27 8.10 3.23
N PHE A 272 -19.15 9.08 4.09
CA PHE A 272 -17.89 9.67 4.56
C PHE A 272 -17.76 9.49 6.08
N ILE A 273 -16.55 9.51 6.60
CA ILE A 273 -16.31 9.34 8.04
C ILE A 273 -16.62 10.64 8.81
N THR A 274 -16.39 11.79 8.20
CA THR A 274 -16.66 13.07 8.84
C THR A 274 -17.79 13.82 8.15
N ARG A 275 -18.48 14.66 8.93
CA ARG A 275 -19.55 15.52 8.42
C ARG A 275 -19.01 16.52 7.38
N SER A 276 -17.84 17.11 7.64
CA SER A 276 -17.22 18.07 6.73
C SER A 276 -16.87 17.50 5.36
N GLU A 277 -16.46 16.22 5.30
CA GLU A 277 -16.23 15.53 4.02
C GLU A 277 -17.53 15.31 3.25
N ALA A 278 -18.60 14.94 3.94
CA ALA A 278 -19.91 14.80 3.31
C ALA A 278 -20.45 16.14 2.80
N GLU A 279 -20.24 17.23 3.52
CA GLU A 279 -20.66 18.59 3.11
C GLU A 279 -19.86 19.08 1.88
N ALA A 280 -18.56 18.76 1.81
CA ALA A 280 -17.67 19.17 0.73
C ALA A 280 -17.91 18.41 -0.59
N PHE A 281 -18.52 17.21 -0.53
CA PHE A 281 -18.83 16.38 -1.70
C PHE A 281 -20.01 16.93 -2.49
#